data_b5483e8b97415ad45eb234d1a8eaf06d
#
_entry.id   b5483e8b97415ad45eb234d1a8eaf06d
#
_cell.length_a   1.000
_cell.length_b   1.000
_cell.length_c   1.000
_cell.angle_alpha   90.00
_cell.angle_beta   90.00
_cell.angle_gamma   90.00
#
_symmetry.space_group_name_H-M   'P 1'
#
loop_
_entity.id
_entity.type
_entity.pdbx_description
1 polymer ?
#
loop_
_entity_poly.entity_id
_entity_poly.type
_entity_poly.pdbx_seq_one_letter_code
_entity_poly.pdbx_strand_id
1 'polypeptide(L)'
;MCIRDRFIATPPLYLVKKGAKKEYAWNNDQRDNIMMKFGDGCKVQRYKGLGEMNAAQLWETTMNPEFRTLRRVDIVNGIEADRIFSMLMGDEVPPRREFIENNAIYANIDA
;
A
#
# COMPACT_ATOMS: atom_id res chain seq x y z
N MET A 1 -20.08 7.47 15.22
CA MET A 1 -19.57 6.87 13.97
C MET A 1 -19.08 5.47 14.26
N CYS A 2 -19.63 4.46 13.62
CA CYS A 2 -19.27 3.07 13.90
C CYS A 2 -17.99 2.67 13.19
N ILE A 3 -17.00 2.13 13.92
CA ILE A 3 -15.71 1.68 13.37
C ILE A 3 -15.92 0.55 12.35
N ARG A 4 -17.01 -0.19 12.45
CA ARG A 4 -17.34 -1.32 11.58
C ARG A 4 -17.48 -0.98 10.10
N ASP A 5 -17.72 0.29 9.77
CA ASP A 5 -18.00 0.73 8.40
C ASP A 5 -16.79 1.44 7.76
N ARG A 6 -15.58 1.28 8.32
CA ARG A 6 -14.38 1.90 7.79
C ARG A 6 -13.54 0.93 6.98
N PHE A 7 -13.10 1.42 5.83
CA PHE A 7 -12.27 0.68 4.89
C PHE A 7 -11.09 1.54 4.47
N ILE A 8 -9.97 0.88 4.19
CA ILE A 8 -8.79 1.49 3.58
C ILE A 8 -8.70 0.98 2.15
N ALA A 9 -8.65 1.90 1.19
CA ALA A 9 -8.39 1.54 -0.20
C ALA A 9 -6.98 1.02 -0.36
N THR A 10 -6.83 -0.06 -1.13
CA THR A 10 -5.54 -0.70 -1.39
C THR A 10 -5.19 -0.53 -2.87
N PRO A 11 -4.55 0.59 -3.25
CA PRO A 11 -4.12 0.81 -4.62
C PRO A 11 -2.99 -0.14 -5.01
N PRO A 12 -2.76 -0.37 -6.31
CA PRO A 12 -1.65 -1.18 -6.77
C PRO A 12 -0.30 -0.51 -6.46
N LEU A 13 0.73 -1.33 -6.24
CA LEU A 13 2.10 -0.85 -6.05
C LEU A 13 2.80 -0.56 -7.36
N TYR A 14 2.46 -1.28 -8.42
CA TYR A 14 3.16 -1.21 -9.70
C TYR A 14 2.20 -1.06 -10.87
N LEU A 15 2.66 -0.31 -11.87
CA LEU A 15 2.09 -0.32 -13.22
C LEU A 15 3.15 -0.89 -14.16
N VAL A 16 2.84 -1.97 -14.84
CA VAL A 16 3.67 -2.54 -15.91
C VAL A 16 3.04 -2.16 -17.24
N LYS A 17 3.82 -1.48 -18.08
CA LYS A 17 3.36 -0.94 -19.36
C LYS A 17 4.28 -1.38 -20.49
N LYS A 18 3.66 -1.81 -21.60
CA LYS A 18 4.36 -2.08 -22.86
C LYS A 18 3.53 -1.56 -24.02
N GLY A 19 3.95 -0.46 -24.63
CA GLY A 19 3.17 0.19 -25.70
C GLY A 19 1.79 0.59 -25.23
N ALA A 20 0.75 0.07 -25.87
CA ALA A 20 -0.65 0.31 -25.49
C ALA A 20 -1.17 -0.60 -24.39
N LYS A 21 -0.44 -1.67 -24.03
CA LYS A 21 -0.83 -2.60 -22.98
C LYS A 21 -0.34 -2.11 -21.62
N LYS A 22 -1.21 -2.19 -20.61
CA LYS A 22 -0.89 -1.87 -19.22
C LYS A 22 -1.59 -2.84 -18.28
N GLU A 23 -0.91 -3.23 -17.23
CA GLU A 23 -1.49 -4.00 -16.12
C GLU A 23 -0.95 -3.49 -14.79
N TYR A 24 -1.79 -3.57 -13.76
CA TYR A 24 -1.44 -3.20 -12.40
C TYR A 24 -1.03 -4.43 -11.59
N ALA A 25 -0.09 -4.25 -10.68
CA ALA A 25 0.36 -5.29 -9.77
C ALA A 25 0.36 -4.78 -8.32
N TRP A 26 -0.12 -5.62 -7.40
CA TRP A 26 -0.20 -5.31 -5.97
C TRP A 26 0.98 -5.84 -5.17
N ASN A 27 1.74 -6.78 -5.73
CA ASN A 27 2.95 -7.33 -5.11
C ASN A 27 4.03 -7.64 -6.14
N ASN A 28 5.20 -8.06 -5.67
CA ASN A 28 6.34 -8.35 -6.53
C ASN A 28 6.08 -9.56 -7.45
N ASP A 29 5.41 -10.60 -6.94
CA ASP A 29 5.13 -11.80 -7.71
C ASP A 29 4.21 -11.51 -8.89
N GLN A 30 3.16 -10.71 -8.68
CA GLN A 30 2.28 -10.27 -9.76
C GLN A 30 3.03 -9.42 -10.78
N ARG A 31 3.89 -8.49 -10.31
CA ARG A 31 4.73 -7.69 -11.20
C ARG A 31 5.59 -8.56 -12.09
N ASP A 32 6.29 -9.52 -11.52
CA ASP A 32 7.20 -10.40 -12.25
C ASP A 32 6.47 -11.27 -13.26
N ASN A 33 5.30 -11.79 -12.90
CA ASN A 33 4.43 -12.55 -13.81
C ASN A 33 3.97 -11.69 -15.00
N ILE A 34 3.60 -10.44 -14.77
CA ILE A 34 3.19 -9.52 -15.84
C ILE A 34 4.39 -9.17 -16.73
N MET A 35 5.56 -8.95 -16.15
CA MET A 35 6.78 -8.70 -16.90
C MET A 35 7.14 -9.88 -17.81
N MET A 36 7.00 -11.11 -17.32
CA MET A 36 7.21 -12.32 -18.13
C MET A 36 6.19 -12.42 -19.27
N LYS A 37 4.93 -12.08 -18.99
CA LYS A 37 3.85 -12.08 -19.99
C LYS A 37 4.07 -11.05 -21.10
N PHE A 38 4.58 -9.85 -20.74
CA PHE A 38 4.81 -8.78 -21.70
C PHE A 38 6.15 -8.90 -22.43
N GLY A 39 7.10 -9.66 -21.87
CA GLY A 39 8.44 -9.84 -22.43
C GLY A 39 9.32 -8.60 -22.32
N ASP A 40 10.41 -8.61 -23.07
CA ASP A 40 11.40 -7.54 -23.04
C ASP A 40 10.82 -6.18 -23.50
N GLY A 41 11.36 -5.11 -22.94
CA GLY A 41 10.96 -3.73 -23.28
C GLY A 41 9.74 -3.20 -22.54
N CYS A 42 9.23 -3.90 -21.54
CA CYS A 42 8.21 -3.36 -20.65
C CYS A 42 8.81 -2.32 -19.69
N LYS A 43 8.01 -1.32 -19.34
CA LYS A 43 8.35 -0.31 -18.34
C LYS A 43 7.56 -0.57 -17.07
N VAL A 44 8.24 -0.51 -15.94
CA VAL A 44 7.62 -0.67 -14.61
C VAL A 44 7.67 0.67 -13.90
N GLN A 45 6.51 1.14 -13.46
CA GLN A 45 6.37 2.31 -12.59
C GLN A 45 5.94 1.83 -11.21
N ARG A 46 6.62 2.30 -10.17
CA ARG A 46 6.24 2.05 -8.79
C ARG A 46 5.51 3.26 -8.23
N TYR A 47 4.37 3.01 -7.61
CA TYR A 47 3.60 4.03 -6.91
C TYR A 47 3.95 4.04 -5.43
N LYS A 48 4.36 5.20 -4.92
CA LYS A 48 4.62 5.43 -3.49
C LYS A 48 3.49 6.18 -2.80
N GLY A 49 2.56 6.73 -3.57
CA GLY A 49 1.41 7.44 -3.07
C GLY A 49 0.39 7.72 -4.16
N LEU A 50 -0.83 8.07 -3.76
CA LEU A 50 -1.93 8.34 -4.68
C LEU A 50 -1.71 9.61 -5.54
N GLY A 51 -0.88 10.55 -5.07
CA GLY A 51 -0.57 11.76 -5.80
C GLY A 51 0.23 11.56 -7.10
N GLU A 52 0.78 10.39 -7.30
CA GLU A 52 1.49 10.03 -8.54
C GLU A 52 0.55 9.54 -9.64
N MET A 53 -0.72 9.32 -9.31
CA MET A 53 -1.75 8.88 -10.25
C MET A 53 -2.51 10.05 -10.83
N ASN A 54 -2.80 9.99 -12.14
CA ASN A 54 -3.75 10.91 -12.74
C ASN A 54 -5.19 10.49 -12.39
N ALA A 55 -6.17 11.33 -12.74
CA ALA A 55 -7.57 11.10 -12.37
C ALA A 55 -8.13 9.77 -12.91
N ALA A 56 -7.78 9.39 -14.14
CA ALA A 56 -8.21 8.13 -14.73
C ALA A 56 -7.62 6.92 -14.01
N GLN A 57 -6.33 6.95 -13.69
CA GLN A 57 -5.65 5.89 -12.93
C GLN A 57 -6.22 5.76 -11.51
N LEU A 58 -6.47 6.89 -10.86
CA LEU A 58 -7.07 6.88 -9.52
C LEU A 58 -8.47 6.29 -9.54
N TRP A 59 -9.27 6.63 -10.54
CA TRP A 59 -10.59 6.04 -10.73
C TRP A 59 -10.51 4.53 -10.91
N GLU A 60 -9.73 4.06 -11.91
CA GLU A 60 -9.61 2.64 -12.26
C GLU A 60 -9.15 1.76 -11.09
N THR A 61 -8.23 2.26 -10.27
CA THR A 61 -7.54 1.45 -9.26
C THR A 61 -8.13 1.56 -7.86
N THR A 62 -8.69 2.71 -7.53
CA THR A 62 -9.02 3.04 -6.13
C THR A 62 -10.50 3.37 -5.92
N MET A 63 -11.13 4.00 -6.88
CA MET A 63 -12.49 4.55 -6.72
C MET A 63 -13.57 3.68 -7.36
N ASN A 64 -13.28 3.03 -8.49
CA ASN A 64 -14.28 2.25 -9.21
C ASN A 64 -14.72 1.02 -8.40
N PRO A 65 -16.02 0.91 -8.05
CA PRO A 65 -16.54 -0.20 -7.25
C PRO A 65 -16.30 -1.59 -7.84
N GLU A 66 -16.17 -1.70 -9.15
CA GLU A 66 -15.98 -2.99 -9.84
C GLU A 66 -14.57 -3.54 -9.68
N PHE A 67 -13.57 -2.67 -9.55
CA PHE A 67 -12.15 -3.06 -9.55
C PHE A 67 -11.39 -2.69 -8.28
N ARG A 68 -11.93 -1.78 -7.47
CA ARG A 68 -11.26 -1.36 -6.24
C ARG A 68 -11.12 -2.49 -5.24
N THR A 69 -10.00 -2.51 -4.54
CA THR A 69 -9.75 -3.40 -3.41
C THR A 69 -9.80 -2.60 -2.12
N LEU A 70 -10.65 -3.03 -1.19
CA LEU A 70 -10.81 -2.40 0.12
C LEU A 70 -10.42 -3.36 1.22
N ARG A 71 -9.68 -2.86 2.20
CA ARG A 71 -9.36 -3.59 3.42
C ARG A 71 -10.23 -3.05 4.55
N ARG A 72 -10.99 -3.92 5.20
CA ARG A 72 -11.79 -3.52 6.35
C ARG A 72 -10.89 -3.24 7.55
N VAL A 73 -11.23 -2.18 8.30
CA VAL A 73 -10.55 -1.83 9.55
C VAL A 73 -11.24 -2.55 10.69
N ASP A 74 -10.52 -3.44 11.36
CA ASP A 74 -10.99 -4.17 12.54
C ASP A 74 -10.07 -3.86 13.72
N ILE A 75 -10.65 -3.72 14.92
CA ILE A 75 -9.91 -3.58 16.17
C ILE A 75 -10.13 -4.83 16.99
N VAL A 76 -9.08 -5.62 17.18
CA VAL A 76 -9.11 -6.83 18.01
C VAL A 76 -8.95 -6.48 19.48
N ASN A 77 -8.02 -5.58 19.81
CA ASN A 77 -7.76 -5.11 21.16
C ASN A 77 -7.57 -3.58 21.14
N GLY A 78 -8.54 -2.86 21.71
CA GLY A 78 -8.54 -1.40 21.70
C GLY A 78 -7.42 -0.78 22.53
N ILE A 79 -7.08 -1.38 23.66
CA ILE A 79 -6.01 -0.89 24.56
C ILE A 79 -4.65 -1.01 23.87
N GLU A 80 -4.38 -2.14 23.24
CA GLU A 80 -3.13 -2.37 22.50
C GLU A 80 -3.03 -1.47 21.26
N ALA A 81 -4.12 -1.29 20.52
CA ALA A 81 -4.17 -0.37 19.39
C ALA A 81 -3.87 1.08 19.82
N ASP A 82 -4.48 1.55 20.91
CA ASP A 82 -4.23 2.88 21.46
C ASP A 82 -2.76 3.05 21.89
N ARG A 83 -2.20 2.05 22.55
CA ARG A 83 -0.78 2.05 22.93
C ARG A 83 0.15 2.18 21.74
N ILE A 84 -0.08 1.41 20.69
CA ILE A 84 0.75 1.43 19.47
C ILE A 84 0.61 2.77 18.74
N PHE A 85 -0.60 3.25 18.56
CA PHE A 85 -0.83 4.55 17.90
C PHE A 85 -0.21 5.70 18.68
N SER A 86 -0.35 5.71 20.00
CA SER A 86 0.24 6.75 20.86
C SER A 86 1.78 6.71 20.83
N MET A 87 2.36 5.53 20.79
CA MET A 87 3.81 5.36 20.68
C MET A 87 4.36 5.81 19.33
N LEU A 88 3.72 5.40 18.23
CA LEU A 88 4.21 5.68 16.87
C LEU A 88 3.90 7.09 16.39
N MET A 89 2.78 7.65 16.81
CA MET A 89 2.27 8.93 16.30
C MET A 89 2.13 10.01 17.37
N GLY A 90 2.44 9.72 18.62
CA GLY A 90 2.43 10.69 19.71
C GLY A 90 3.64 11.61 19.68
N ASP A 91 3.63 12.58 20.59
CA ASP A 91 4.66 13.64 20.67
C ASP A 91 5.99 13.14 21.28
N GLU A 92 5.97 12.03 22.02
CA GLU A 92 7.15 11.50 22.67
C GLU A 92 8.04 10.73 21.68
N VAL A 93 9.26 11.22 21.51
CA VAL A 93 10.26 10.62 20.59
C VAL A 93 10.96 9.40 21.17
N PRO A 94 11.40 9.38 22.46
CA PRO A 94 12.20 8.26 22.98
C PRO A 94 11.54 6.88 22.87
N PRO A 95 10.25 6.69 23.22
CA PRO A 95 9.59 5.38 23.06
C PRO A 95 9.52 4.92 21.60
N ARG A 96 9.27 5.84 20.67
CA ARG A 96 9.24 5.55 19.25
C ARG A 96 10.61 5.13 18.72
N ARG A 97 11.66 5.83 19.11
CA ARG A 97 13.04 5.49 18.75
C ARG A 97 13.40 4.08 19.23
N GLU A 98 13.15 3.79 20.48
CA GLU A 98 13.41 2.47 21.07
C GLU A 98 12.67 1.35 20.32
N PHE A 99 11.39 1.57 19.98
CA PHE A 99 10.60 0.64 19.18
C PHE A 99 11.23 0.39 17.81
N ILE A 100 11.64 1.45 17.10
CA ILE A 100 12.26 1.35 15.78
C ILE A 100 13.59 0.59 15.86
N GLU A 101 14.44 0.90 16.82
CA GLU A 101 15.74 0.23 17.02
C GLU A 101 15.56 -1.26 17.32
N ASN A 102 14.63 -1.62 18.21
CA ASN A 102 14.37 -3.00 18.60
C ASN A 102 13.73 -3.83 17.48
N ASN A 103 13.04 -3.21 16.54
CA ASN A 103 12.33 -3.89 15.47
C ASN A 103 12.95 -3.66 14.09
N ALA A 104 14.12 -3.05 14.00
CA ALA A 104 14.78 -2.72 12.75
C ALA A 104 15.04 -3.94 11.85
N ILE A 105 15.31 -5.10 12.46
CA ILE A 105 15.54 -6.36 11.74
C ILE A 105 14.30 -6.87 10.99
N TYR A 106 13.11 -6.44 11.39
CA TYR A 106 11.85 -6.82 10.74
C TYR A 106 11.41 -5.80 9.69
N ALA A 107 12.15 -4.69 9.55
CA ALA A 107 11.78 -3.63 8.63
C ALA A 107 11.96 -4.08 7.18
N ASN A 108 10.92 -3.92 6.39
CA ASN A 108 10.99 -4.10 4.95
C ASN A 108 11.27 -2.73 4.32
N ILE A 109 12.55 -2.42 4.16
CA ILE A 109 12.97 -1.12 3.68
C ILE A 109 12.96 -1.13 2.16
N ASP A 110 12.25 -0.16 1.63
CA ASP A 110 12.22 0.14 0.22
C ASP A 110 13.35 1.14 -0.11
N ALA A 111 14.44 0.58 -0.53
CA ALA A 111 15.63 1.37 -0.91
C ALA A 111 15.58 1.78 -2.39
#